data_79db1c8c2001325f912bd4234bbbed92
#
_entry.id   79db1c8c2001325f912bd4234bbbed92
#
_cell.length_a   1.000
_cell.length_b   1.000
_cell.length_c   1.000
_cell.angle_alpha   90.00
_cell.angle_beta   90.00
_cell.angle_gamma   90.00
#
_symmetry.space_group_name_H-M   'P 1'
#
loop_
_entity.id
_entity.type
_entity.pdbx_description
1 polymer ?
#
loop_
_entity_poly.entity_id
_entity_poly.type
_entity_poly.pdbx_seq_one_letter_code
_entity_poly.pdbx_strand_id
1 'polypeptide(L)'
;MTDHPALIDHPDFLLLDEDLDERARGIRDRVRRFALETVEPVINDHWERAEFPYEILPALRDTGVVGTYIQGYGCPGMSRLEAGLVAREMGRVDGSVNTFLGVHANLGMGSIYILGNEEQRQRWLPAMARLEKTGAFALTEPAHGSDSVSLETSARRDGDSWIIDGHKRWIGNGAAGDVIVLYARDEADGQVKAFVVEKQEDGTYPEGYTPEVITGKIAKRAIHQADIRIEGLRVKDENRLAGCESFAGVNRVLKATRGGASWEALGHGIAAFEIAAGYALEREQFSAPLASYQLVQEKLATMLSDLVSMQLMCRRMAELAEEDRLTDPMASLVKMTTSRKALAMCREARDMLGGQGLLLENHIARHMTDMEVVSTYEGTDSMQALIVGREITGISAFTRKRR
;
A
#
# COMPACT_ATOMS: atom_id res chain seq x y z
N MET A 1 6.34 24.89 2.91
CA MET A 1 6.46 24.83 1.42
C MET A 1 6.68 26.24 0.93
N THR A 2 7.78 26.47 0.22
CA THR A 2 8.09 27.77 -0.33
C THR A 2 7.18 28.04 -1.54
N ASP A 3 6.58 29.23 -1.57
CA ASP A 3 5.84 29.77 -2.73
C ASP A 3 6.78 30.07 -3.91
N HIS A 4 7.52 29.05 -4.37
CA HIS A 4 8.36 29.23 -5.55
C HIS A 4 7.52 28.87 -6.78
N PRO A 5 7.07 29.88 -7.59
CA PRO A 5 6.17 29.63 -8.73
C PRO A 5 6.69 28.59 -9.73
N ALA A 6 8.02 28.45 -9.80
CA ALA A 6 8.68 27.50 -10.70
C ALA A 6 8.55 26.03 -10.27
N LEU A 7 8.13 25.72 -9.02
CA LEU A 7 8.01 24.33 -8.55
C LEU A 7 6.60 23.77 -8.63
N ILE A 8 5.58 24.62 -8.77
CA ILE A 8 4.17 24.21 -8.70
C ILE A 8 3.79 23.24 -9.83
N ASP A 9 4.37 23.42 -11.02
CA ASP A 9 4.03 22.65 -12.24
C ASP A 9 5.09 21.58 -12.60
N HIS A 10 6.27 21.59 -11.97
CA HIS A 10 7.37 20.67 -12.31
C HIS A 10 7.08 19.17 -12.09
N PRO A 11 6.35 18.75 -11.05
CA PRO A 11 6.02 17.34 -10.89
C PRO A 11 5.15 16.75 -12.00
N ASP A 12 4.42 17.59 -12.73
CA ASP A 12 3.63 17.23 -13.91
C ASP A 12 4.17 17.87 -15.17
N PHE A 13 5.46 17.70 -15.43
CA PHE A 13 6.22 18.39 -16.49
C PHE A 13 5.69 18.13 -17.90
N LEU A 14 5.04 17.01 -18.16
CA LEU A 14 4.38 16.68 -19.42
C LEU A 14 2.87 16.92 -19.40
N LEU A 15 2.36 17.65 -18.41
CA LEU A 15 0.97 18.10 -18.33
C LEU A 15 -0.05 16.94 -18.35
N LEU A 16 0.31 15.79 -17.76
CA LEU A 16 -0.53 14.60 -17.76
C LEU A 16 -1.82 14.78 -16.95
N ASP A 17 -1.79 15.62 -15.91
CA ASP A 17 -2.96 15.92 -15.09
C ASP A 17 -3.98 16.83 -15.80
N GLU A 18 -3.62 17.50 -16.94
CA GLU A 18 -4.57 18.26 -17.76
C GLU A 18 -5.64 17.37 -18.40
N ASP A 19 -5.29 16.11 -18.70
CA ASP A 19 -6.22 15.13 -19.28
C ASP A 19 -7.17 14.50 -18.24
N LEU A 20 -7.03 14.81 -16.94
CA LEU A 20 -7.95 14.33 -15.93
C LEU A 20 -9.33 14.98 -16.13
N ASP A 21 -10.39 14.18 -16.04
CA ASP A 21 -11.73 14.71 -15.99
C ASP A 21 -12.01 15.46 -14.67
N GLU A 22 -13.16 16.13 -14.57
CA GLU A 22 -13.54 16.91 -13.39
C GLU A 22 -13.59 16.05 -12.12
N ARG A 23 -14.08 14.81 -12.22
CA ARG A 23 -14.19 13.89 -11.07
C ARG A 23 -12.80 13.47 -10.58
N ALA A 24 -11.92 13.04 -11.48
CA ALA A 24 -10.56 12.62 -11.14
C ALA A 24 -9.74 13.79 -10.53
N ARG A 25 -9.86 15.00 -11.11
CA ARG A 25 -9.29 16.22 -10.53
C ARG A 25 -9.81 16.52 -9.13
N GLY A 26 -11.12 16.46 -8.96
CA GLY A 26 -11.74 16.70 -7.65
C GLY A 26 -11.30 15.69 -6.59
N ILE A 27 -11.12 14.42 -6.93
CA ILE A 27 -10.57 13.39 -6.04
C ILE A 27 -9.12 13.70 -5.69
N ARG A 28 -8.26 13.94 -6.68
CA ARG A 28 -6.85 14.31 -6.48
C ARG A 28 -6.73 15.50 -5.51
N ASP A 29 -7.47 16.55 -5.75
CA ASP A 29 -7.36 17.81 -4.99
C ASP A 29 -7.87 17.65 -3.54
N ARG A 30 -8.94 16.88 -3.32
CA ARG A 30 -9.41 16.56 -1.96
C ARG A 30 -8.39 15.74 -1.18
N VAL A 31 -7.82 14.70 -1.80
CA VAL A 31 -6.82 13.85 -1.15
C VAL A 31 -5.55 14.64 -0.86
N ARG A 32 -5.07 15.43 -1.82
CA ARG A 32 -3.91 16.31 -1.65
C ARG A 32 -4.12 17.27 -0.48
N ARG A 33 -5.27 17.92 -0.41
CA ARG A 33 -5.60 18.83 0.70
C ARG A 33 -5.61 18.09 2.03
N PHE A 34 -6.30 16.97 2.13
CA PHE A 34 -6.29 16.15 3.33
C PHE A 34 -4.86 15.75 3.75
N ALA A 35 -4.05 15.29 2.81
CA ALA A 35 -2.69 14.86 3.08
C ALA A 35 -1.81 16.00 3.60
N LEU A 36 -1.89 17.18 2.98
CA LEU A 36 -1.09 18.36 3.37
C LEU A 36 -1.61 19.07 4.62
N GLU A 37 -2.93 19.20 4.78
CA GLU A 37 -3.49 20.01 5.88
C GLU A 37 -3.78 19.18 7.15
N THR A 38 -3.96 17.84 7.02
CA THR A 38 -4.33 16.99 8.15
C THR A 38 -3.23 16.01 8.51
N VAL A 39 -2.57 15.37 7.53
CA VAL A 39 -1.56 14.35 7.80
C VAL A 39 -0.18 14.96 8.04
N GLU A 40 0.30 15.81 7.13
CA GLU A 40 1.66 16.37 7.18
C GLU A 40 2.02 17.03 8.52
N PRO A 41 1.12 17.82 9.16
CA PRO A 41 1.46 18.51 10.41
C PRO A 41 1.72 17.59 11.61
N VAL A 42 1.18 16.35 11.59
CA VAL A 42 1.24 15.45 12.75
C VAL A 42 2.14 14.22 12.52
N ILE A 43 2.41 13.90 11.26
CA ILE A 43 2.96 12.59 10.93
C ILE A 43 4.39 12.36 11.40
N ASN A 44 5.25 13.39 11.44
CA ASN A 44 6.62 13.24 11.91
C ASN A 44 6.67 12.79 13.37
N ASP A 45 5.86 13.38 14.24
CA ASP A 45 5.77 13.03 15.65
C ASP A 45 5.26 11.59 15.84
N HIS A 46 4.22 11.22 15.09
CA HIS A 46 3.68 9.85 15.12
C HIS A 46 4.68 8.83 14.57
N TRP A 47 5.38 9.19 13.48
CA TRP A 47 6.41 8.34 12.90
C TRP A 47 7.57 8.09 13.88
N GLU A 48 8.02 9.14 14.59
CA GLU A 48 9.07 9.02 15.61
C GLU A 48 8.65 8.11 16.77
N ARG A 49 7.43 8.27 17.27
CA ARG A 49 6.86 7.43 18.33
C ARG A 49 6.45 6.02 17.87
N ALA A 50 6.42 5.77 16.56
CA ALA A 50 5.90 4.54 15.96
C ALA A 50 4.43 4.28 16.31
N GLU A 51 3.60 5.31 16.26
CA GLU A 51 2.17 5.30 16.56
C GLU A 51 1.36 5.73 15.34
N PHE A 52 0.16 5.17 15.15
CA PHE A 52 -0.72 5.62 14.08
C PHE A 52 -1.56 6.82 14.53
N PRO A 53 -1.70 7.88 13.72
CA PRO A 53 -2.50 9.07 14.04
C PRO A 53 -4.00 8.81 13.87
N TYR A 54 -4.64 8.10 14.81
CA TYR A 54 -6.07 7.76 14.73
C TYR A 54 -6.99 8.97 14.66
N GLU A 55 -6.55 10.13 15.11
CA GLU A 55 -7.26 11.40 15.04
C GLU A 55 -7.53 11.89 13.63
N ILE A 56 -6.79 11.41 12.61
CA ILE A 56 -7.04 11.76 11.20
C ILE A 56 -8.21 10.99 10.58
N LEU A 57 -8.68 9.90 11.18
CA LEU A 57 -9.68 9.01 10.57
C LEU A 57 -11.02 9.70 10.23
N PRO A 58 -11.57 10.60 11.06
CA PRO A 58 -12.78 11.34 10.68
C PRO A 58 -12.58 12.17 9.40
N ALA A 59 -11.46 12.88 9.29
CA ALA A 59 -11.15 13.67 8.11
C ALA A 59 -10.86 12.77 6.88
N LEU A 60 -10.20 11.61 7.07
CA LEU A 60 -9.99 10.63 6.01
C LEU A 60 -11.33 10.09 5.47
N ARG A 61 -12.27 9.74 6.36
CA ARG A 61 -13.63 9.33 5.96
C ARG A 61 -14.30 10.39 5.11
N ASP A 62 -14.21 11.66 5.53
CA ASP A 62 -14.88 12.78 4.88
C ASP A 62 -14.28 13.11 3.49
N THR A 63 -13.10 12.59 3.15
CA THR A 63 -12.58 12.65 1.77
C THR A 63 -13.41 11.82 0.79
N GLY A 64 -14.17 10.83 1.27
CA GLY A 64 -14.97 9.93 0.43
C GLY A 64 -14.17 8.96 -0.43
N VAL A 65 -12.92 8.60 -0.03
CA VAL A 65 -12.06 7.70 -0.82
C VAL A 65 -11.96 6.28 -0.26
N VAL A 66 -12.58 6.00 0.89
CA VAL A 66 -12.51 4.69 1.52
C VAL A 66 -13.27 3.66 0.68
N GLY A 67 -12.63 2.52 0.41
CA GLY A 67 -13.18 1.47 -0.44
C GLY A 67 -12.97 1.71 -1.93
N THR A 68 -12.19 2.71 -2.32
CA THR A 68 -11.72 3.07 -3.67
C THR A 68 -12.56 2.48 -4.84
N TYR A 69 -12.20 1.31 -5.37
CA TYR A 69 -12.82 0.69 -6.56
C TYR A 69 -14.08 -0.16 -6.26
N ILE A 70 -14.49 -0.28 -4.98
CA ILE A 70 -15.67 -1.07 -4.61
C ILE A 70 -16.94 -0.34 -5.03
N GLN A 71 -17.82 -1.05 -5.76
CA GLN A 71 -19.11 -0.54 -6.19
C GLN A 71 -20.18 -0.85 -5.14
N GLY A 72 -20.95 0.15 -4.71
CA GLY A 72 -21.99 -0.01 -3.67
C GLY A 72 -21.45 0.04 -2.24
N TYR A 73 -22.23 -0.36 -1.28
CA TYR A 73 -21.90 -0.48 0.15
C TYR A 73 -21.39 0.81 0.82
N GLY A 74 -21.72 1.98 0.25
CA GLY A 74 -21.22 3.27 0.71
C GLY A 74 -19.83 3.64 0.19
N CYS A 75 -19.25 2.84 -0.69
CA CYS A 75 -17.96 3.07 -1.33
C CYS A 75 -18.06 3.90 -2.61
N PRO A 76 -17.00 4.61 -3.03
CA PRO A 76 -17.06 5.59 -4.12
C PRO A 76 -17.06 5.00 -5.53
N GLY A 77 -16.71 3.72 -5.72
CA GLY A 77 -16.67 3.08 -7.02
C GLY A 77 -15.74 3.77 -8.01
N MET A 78 -14.51 4.03 -7.60
CA MET A 78 -13.51 4.75 -8.39
C MET A 78 -12.97 3.91 -9.55
N SER A 79 -12.56 4.59 -10.61
CA SER A 79 -11.73 4.02 -11.67
C SER A 79 -10.34 3.64 -11.15
N ARG A 80 -9.59 2.87 -11.93
CA ARG A 80 -8.19 2.52 -11.58
C ARG A 80 -7.27 3.72 -11.57
N LEU A 81 -7.52 4.69 -12.45
CA LEU A 81 -6.81 5.96 -12.45
C LEU A 81 -7.11 6.76 -11.18
N GLU A 82 -8.39 6.92 -10.82
CA GLU A 82 -8.80 7.66 -9.62
C GLU A 82 -8.23 7.02 -8.34
N ALA A 83 -8.30 5.69 -8.20
CA ALA A 83 -7.69 4.96 -7.10
C ALA A 83 -6.15 5.14 -7.05
N GLY A 84 -5.52 5.19 -8.21
CA GLY A 84 -4.09 5.49 -8.35
C GLY A 84 -3.75 6.90 -7.87
N LEU A 85 -4.54 7.90 -8.24
CA LEU A 85 -4.35 9.29 -7.78
C LEU A 85 -4.47 9.40 -6.25
N VAL A 86 -5.38 8.63 -5.62
CA VAL A 86 -5.46 8.56 -4.14
C VAL A 86 -4.14 8.06 -3.55
N ALA A 87 -3.60 6.94 -4.05
CA ALA A 87 -2.34 6.38 -3.56
C ALA A 87 -1.15 7.32 -3.83
N ARG A 88 -1.13 8.02 -4.97
CA ARG A 88 -0.12 9.04 -5.33
C ARG A 88 -0.09 10.18 -4.32
N GLU A 89 -1.24 10.81 -4.07
CA GLU A 89 -1.29 11.99 -3.20
C GLU A 89 -1.07 11.63 -1.72
N MET A 90 -1.52 10.45 -1.26
CA MET A 90 -1.20 9.96 0.08
C MET A 90 0.29 9.64 0.21
N GLY A 91 0.87 8.87 -0.73
CA GLY A 91 2.29 8.50 -0.73
C GLY A 91 3.22 9.70 -0.85
N ARG A 92 2.76 10.82 -1.47
CA ARG A 92 3.49 12.09 -1.54
C ARG A 92 3.71 12.72 -0.17
N VAL A 93 2.84 12.45 0.80
CA VAL A 93 2.97 12.98 2.17
C VAL A 93 3.44 11.93 3.13
N ASP A 94 2.82 10.73 3.13
CA ASP A 94 3.21 9.67 4.05
C ASP A 94 2.87 8.24 3.58
N GLY A 95 3.87 7.37 3.65
CA GLY A 95 3.72 5.97 3.31
C GLY A 95 2.97 5.14 4.34
N SER A 96 3.00 5.51 5.64
CA SER A 96 2.29 4.76 6.69
C SER A 96 0.78 4.95 6.58
N VAL A 97 0.32 6.18 6.37
CA VAL A 97 -1.11 6.49 6.18
C VAL A 97 -1.62 5.90 4.86
N ASN A 98 -0.82 5.97 3.79
CA ASN A 98 -1.17 5.30 2.53
C ASN A 98 -1.29 3.78 2.71
N THR A 99 -0.37 3.16 3.46
CA THR A 99 -0.43 1.72 3.77
C THR A 99 -1.65 1.37 4.62
N PHE A 100 -2.03 2.20 5.61
CA PHE A 100 -3.26 2.01 6.38
C PHE A 100 -4.48 1.95 5.46
N LEU A 101 -4.62 2.94 4.57
CA LEU A 101 -5.73 2.99 3.62
C LEU A 101 -5.71 1.78 2.67
N GLY A 102 -4.53 1.41 2.14
CA GLY A 102 -4.37 0.26 1.26
C GLY A 102 -4.72 -1.08 1.92
N VAL A 103 -4.27 -1.29 3.14
CA VAL A 103 -4.59 -2.50 3.92
C VAL A 103 -6.07 -2.56 4.24
N HIS A 104 -6.64 -1.46 4.71
CA HIS A 104 -8.06 -1.40 5.07
C HIS A 104 -8.96 -1.52 3.82
N ALA A 105 -8.83 -0.61 2.87
CA ALA A 105 -9.75 -0.47 1.74
C ALA A 105 -9.50 -1.49 0.63
N ASN A 106 -8.22 -1.68 0.23
CA ASN A 106 -7.92 -2.49 -0.94
C ASN A 106 -7.75 -3.97 -0.59
N LEU A 107 -7.10 -4.30 0.53
CA LEU A 107 -6.87 -5.68 0.94
C LEU A 107 -8.00 -6.23 1.81
N GLY A 108 -8.32 -5.60 2.94
CA GLY A 108 -9.38 -6.05 3.86
C GLY A 108 -10.77 -6.00 3.21
N MET A 109 -11.24 -4.79 2.86
CA MET A 109 -12.53 -4.62 2.20
C MET A 109 -12.55 -5.30 0.83
N GLY A 110 -11.47 -5.18 0.05
CA GLY A 110 -11.34 -5.82 -1.26
C GLY A 110 -11.47 -7.34 -1.21
N SER A 111 -10.92 -7.99 -0.18
CA SER A 111 -11.10 -9.44 0.03
C SER A 111 -12.57 -9.81 0.24
N ILE A 112 -13.27 -9.07 1.09
CA ILE A 112 -14.70 -9.29 1.36
C ILE A 112 -15.53 -9.03 0.08
N TYR A 113 -15.21 -7.97 -0.65
CA TYR A 113 -15.90 -7.64 -1.90
C TYR A 113 -15.72 -8.70 -2.99
N ILE A 114 -14.49 -9.19 -3.18
CA ILE A 114 -14.15 -10.15 -4.24
C ILE A 114 -14.55 -11.57 -3.88
N LEU A 115 -14.44 -11.96 -2.60
CA LEU A 115 -14.58 -13.35 -2.14
C LEU A 115 -15.85 -13.60 -1.33
N GLY A 116 -16.49 -12.57 -0.78
CA GLY A 116 -17.71 -12.70 -0.02
C GLY A 116 -18.95 -12.91 -0.90
N ASN A 117 -19.97 -13.55 -0.34
CA ASN A 117 -21.32 -13.51 -0.89
C ASN A 117 -22.01 -12.18 -0.54
N GLU A 118 -23.24 -11.97 -1.03
CA GLU A 118 -23.94 -10.69 -0.85
C GLU A 118 -24.23 -10.39 0.63
N GLU A 119 -24.64 -11.40 1.43
CA GLU A 119 -24.87 -11.26 2.86
C GLU A 119 -23.60 -10.82 3.60
N GLN A 120 -22.48 -11.45 3.29
CA GLN A 120 -21.17 -11.11 3.86
C GLN A 120 -20.73 -9.69 3.48
N ARG A 121 -20.93 -9.25 2.24
CA ARG A 121 -20.65 -7.88 1.79
C ARG A 121 -21.49 -6.86 2.54
N GLN A 122 -22.81 -7.10 2.66
CA GLN A 122 -23.73 -6.21 3.38
C GLN A 122 -23.41 -6.14 4.89
N ARG A 123 -22.93 -7.23 5.48
CA ARG A 123 -22.59 -7.30 6.91
C ARG A 123 -21.40 -6.40 7.25
N TRP A 124 -20.33 -6.39 6.46
CA TRP A 124 -19.07 -5.75 6.85
C TRP A 124 -18.76 -4.46 6.10
N LEU A 125 -18.95 -4.42 4.77
CA LEU A 125 -18.47 -3.32 3.96
C LEU A 125 -19.04 -1.95 4.32
N PRO A 126 -20.34 -1.77 4.67
CA PRO A 126 -20.88 -0.45 4.99
C PRO A 126 -20.23 0.20 6.22
N ALA A 127 -19.99 -0.54 7.29
CA ALA A 127 -19.32 -0.02 8.48
C ALA A 127 -17.84 0.28 8.23
N MET A 128 -17.18 -0.56 7.40
CA MET A 128 -15.80 -0.36 6.98
C MET A 128 -15.65 0.87 6.07
N ALA A 129 -16.59 1.10 5.16
CA ALA A 129 -16.59 2.28 4.28
C ALA A 129 -16.69 3.60 5.07
N ARG A 130 -17.34 3.59 6.24
CA ARG A 130 -17.43 4.74 7.15
C ARG A 130 -16.30 4.80 8.19
N LEU A 131 -15.30 3.90 8.12
CA LEU A 131 -14.24 3.75 9.14
C LEU A 131 -14.76 3.55 10.57
N GLU A 132 -15.99 3.07 10.73
CA GLU A 132 -16.53 2.62 12.02
C GLU A 132 -15.91 1.29 12.45
N LYS A 133 -15.46 0.50 11.45
CA LYS A 133 -14.65 -0.70 11.61
C LYS A 133 -13.46 -0.64 10.67
N THR A 134 -12.30 -0.99 11.17
CA THR A 134 -11.06 -1.05 10.39
C THR A 134 -10.71 -2.48 10.00
N GLY A 135 -10.08 -2.65 8.82
CA GLY A 135 -9.76 -3.95 8.25
C GLY A 135 -8.28 -4.29 8.26
N ALA A 136 -8.00 -5.60 8.30
CA ALA A 136 -6.68 -6.18 8.12
C ALA A 136 -6.71 -7.37 7.15
N PHE A 137 -5.52 -7.73 6.62
CA PHE A 137 -5.33 -8.82 5.67
C PHE A 137 -4.20 -9.73 6.15
N ALA A 138 -4.54 -10.91 6.67
CA ALA A 138 -3.62 -11.83 7.33
C ALA A 138 -3.27 -13.02 6.43
N LEU A 139 -2.36 -12.80 5.46
CA LEU A 139 -1.85 -13.83 4.56
C LEU A 139 -0.45 -14.29 4.96
N THR A 140 0.50 -13.37 5.08
CA THR A 140 1.94 -13.61 5.23
C THR A 140 2.27 -14.32 6.54
N GLU A 141 3.18 -15.30 6.49
CA GLU A 141 3.68 -16.06 7.62
C GLU A 141 5.19 -15.85 7.83
N PRO A 142 5.74 -16.14 9.02
CA PRO A 142 7.17 -15.99 9.27
C PRO A 142 8.06 -16.77 8.28
N ALA A 143 7.65 -17.99 7.89
CA ALA A 143 8.36 -18.85 6.95
C ALA A 143 7.98 -18.61 5.47
N HIS A 144 6.83 -17.96 5.21
CA HIS A 144 6.23 -17.85 3.88
C HIS A 144 5.89 -16.40 3.52
N GLY A 145 6.92 -15.62 3.09
CA GLY A 145 6.75 -14.29 2.53
C GLY A 145 6.47 -14.34 1.02
N SER A 146 7.51 -14.49 0.22
CA SER A 146 7.38 -14.57 -1.25
C SER A 146 6.68 -15.85 -1.72
N ASP A 147 6.85 -16.96 -1.01
CA ASP A 147 6.15 -18.24 -1.26
C ASP A 147 4.85 -18.34 -0.45
N SER A 148 3.98 -17.35 -0.60
CA SER A 148 2.72 -17.28 0.15
C SER A 148 1.74 -18.43 -0.19
N VAL A 149 1.90 -19.06 -1.33
CA VAL A 149 1.09 -20.25 -1.70
C VAL A 149 1.36 -21.45 -0.79
N SER A 150 2.54 -21.51 -0.16
CA SER A 150 2.95 -22.57 0.76
C SER A 150 2.58 -22.30 2.23
N LEU A 151 1.68 -21.36 2.50
CA LEU A 151 1.25 -21.04 3.87
C LEU A 151 0.88 -22.30 4.67
N GLU A 152 1.24 -22.30 5.95
CA GLU A 152 1.11 -23.43 6.88
C GLU A 152 -0.04 -23.29 7.87
N THR A 153 -0.56 -22.08 8.11
CA THR A 153 -1.76 -21.87 8.94
C THR A 153 -2.85 -22.81 8.46
N SER A 154 -3.36 -23.68 9.34
CA SER A 154 -4.35 -24.71 9.03
C SER A 154 -5.73 -24.34 9.55
N ALA A 155 -6.75 -24.90 8.93
CA ALA A 155 -8.15 -24.80 9.35
C ALA A 155 -8.80 -26.18 9.30
N ARG A 156 -9.41 -26.60 10.39
CA ARG A 156 -10.12 -27.87 10.49
C ARG A 156 -11.58 -27.61 10.79
N ARG A 157 -12.47 -28.23 10.05
CA ARG A 157 -13.92 -28.12 10.29
C ARG A 157 -14.33 -28.82 11.60
N ASP A 158 -15.18 -28.16 12.38
CA ASP A 158 -15.75 -28.67 13.63
C ASP A 158 -17.23 -28.28 13.71
N GLY A 159 -18.10 -29.12 13.20
CA GLY A 159 -19.55 -28.86 13.08
C GLY A 159 -19.87 -27.68 12.17
N ASP A 160 -20.45 -26.62 12.72
CA ASP A 160 -20.79 -25.36 12.07
C ASP A 160 -19.67 -24.31 12.15
N SER A 161 -18.50 -24.70 12.62
CA SER A 161 -17.38 -23.83 12.89
C SER A 161 -16.09 -24.42 12.31
N TRP A 162 -15.03 -23.61 12.33
CA TRP A 162 -13.66 -23.96 11.97
C TRP A 162 -12.73 -23.70 13.14
N ILE A 163 -11.78 -24.59 13.37
CA ILE A 163 -10.69 -24.42 14.33
C ILE A 163 -9.44 -24.09 13.49
N ILE A 164 -8.81 -22.97 13.81
CA ILE A 164 -7.67 -22.46 13.07
C ILE A 164 -6.46 -22.38 13.97
N ASP A 165 -5.32 -22.89 13.46
CA ASP A 165 -4.02 -22.91 14.13
C ASP A 165 -2.94 -22.38 13.18
N GLY A 166 -2.03 -21.52 13.67
CA GLY A 166 -0.96 -21.01 12.85
C GLY A 166 -0.28 -19.75 13.36
N HIS A 167 0.47 -19.08 12.45
CA HIS A 167 1.25 -17.91 12.80
C HIS A 167 1.31 -16.94 11.61
N LYS A 168 0.80 -15.74 11.79
CA LYS A 168 0.85 -14.68 10.77
C LYS A 168 1.82 -13.57 11.20
N ARG A 169 2.50 -12.98 10.22
CA ARG A 169 3.49 -11.92 10.49
C ARG A 169 3.39 -10.79 9.48
N TRP A 170 3.80 -9.59 9.87
CA TRP A 170 3.75 -8.36 9.07
C TRP A 170 2.32 -7.90 8.72
N ILE A 171 1.35 -8.20 9.56
CA ILE A 171 -0.06 -7.92 9.28
C ILE A 171 -0.41 -6.48 9.66
N GLY A 172 -0.55 -5.61 8.67
CA GLY A 172 -1.01 -4.24 8.85
C GLY A 172 -2.38 -4.22 9.51
N ASN A 173 -2.56 -3.38 10.54
CA ASN A 173 -3.76 -3.31 11.38
C ASN A 173 -4.10 -4.62 12.14
N GLY A 174 -3.26 -5.64 12.12
CA GLY A 174 -3.57 -6.94 12.73
C GLY A 174 -3.73 -6.91 14.25
N ALA A 175 -3.18 -5.90 14.95
CA ALA A 175 -3.34 -5.67 16.38
C ALA A 175 -4.33 -4.55 16.73
N ALA A 176 -4.88 -3.85 15.72
CA ALA A 176 -5.81 -2.74 15.91
C ALA A 176 -7.13 -2.92 15.17
N GLY A 177 -7.11 -3.64 14.04
CA GLY A 177 -8.27 -3.83 13.17
C GLY A 177 -9.44 -4.54 13.82
N ASP A 178 -10.64 -4.23 13.35
CA ASP A 178 -11.89 -4.81 13.85
C ASP A 178 -12.33 -6.02 13.04
N VAL A 179 -11.92 -6.07 11.74
CA VAL A 179 -12.32 -7.10 10.77
C VAL A 179 -11.06 -7.62 10.08
N ILE A 180 -10.60 -8.80 10.45
CA ILE A 180 -9.38 -9.40 9.92
C ILE A 180 -9.73 -10.50 8.94
N VAL A 181 -9.31 -10.35 7.68
CA VAL A 181 -9.41 -11.44 6.69
C VAL A 181 -8.19 -12.34 6.84
N LEU A 182 -8.40 -13.53 7.38
CA LEU A 182 -7.39 -14.54 7.70
C LEU A 182 -7.42 -15.66 6.67
N TYR A 183 -6.27 -16.01 6.10
CA TYR A 183 -6.12 -17.09 5.15
C TYR A 183 -5.49 -18.32 5.82
N ALA A 184 -6.15 -19.47 5.65
CA ALA A 184 -5.69 -20.75 6.21
C ALA A 184 -5.94 -21.88 5.20
N ARG A 185 -5.17 -22.95 5.34
CA ARG A 185 -5.29 -24.17 4.55
C ARG A 185 -6.27 -25.13 5.20
N ASP A 186 -7.31 -25.51 4.50
CA ASP A 186 -8.24 -26.56 4.91
C ASP A 186 -7.52 -27.91 4.94
N GLU A 187 -7.51 -28.56 6.10
CA GLU A 187 -6.88 -29.86 6.30
C GLU A 187 -7.57 -30.98 5.49
N ALA A 188 -8.84 -30.81 5.14
CA ALA A 188 -9.60 -31.84 4.44
C ALA A 188 -9.24 -31.93 2.93
N ASP A 189 -9.02 -30.78 2.29
CA ASP A 189 -8.77 -30.73 0.84
C ASP A 189 -7.43 -30.09 0.45
N GLY A 190 -6.68 -29.57 1.44
CA GLY A 190 -5.40 -28.90 1.23
C GLY A 190 -5.51 -27.54 0.54
N GLN A 191 -6.72 -27.02 0.32
CA GLN A 191 -6.96 -25.76 -0.37
C GLN A 191 -6.98 -24.57 0.61
N VAL A 192 -6.58 -23.39 0.12
CA VAL A 192 -6.61 -22.17 0.93
C VAL A 192 -8.03 -21.59 0.94
N LYS A 193 -8.53 -21.31 2.12
CA LYS A 193 -9.80 -20.63 2.40
C LYS A 193 -9.53 -19.28 3.09
N ALA A 194 -10.51 -18.40 3.05
CA ALA A 194 -10.46 -17.11 3.74
C ALA A 194 -11.54 -17.04 4.81
N PHE A 195 -11.18 -16.54 5.98
CA PHE A 195 -12.06 -16.42 7.16
C PHE A 195 -12.06 -14.98 7.66
N VAL A 196 -13.20 -14.49 8.11
CA VAL A 196 -13.30 -13.20 8.79
C VAL A 196 -13.29 -13.42 10.29
N VAL A 197 -12.27 -12.84 10.94
CA VAL A 197 -12.15 -12.75 12.39
C VAL A 197 -12.55 -11.35 12.82
N GLU A 198 -13.54 -11.23 13.69
CA GLU A 198 -14.03 -9.93 14.19
C GLU A 198 -13.61 -9.74 15.65
N LYS A 199 -13.27 -8.50 16.01
CA LYS A 199 -13.25 -8.10 17.42
C LYS A 199 -14.62 -8.27 18.04
N GLN A 200 -14.64 -8.62 19.32
CA GLN A 200 -15.85 -8.69 20.13
C GLN A 200 -16.36 -7.28 20.47
N GLU A 201 -17.59 -7.18 20.95
CA GLU A 201 -18.20 -5.88 21.28
C GLU A 201 -17.45 -5.13 22.41
N ASP A 202 -16.75 -5.85 23.27
CA ASP A 202 -15.90 -5.29 24.32
C ASP A 202 -14.53 -4.80 23.82
N GLY A 203 -14.25 -4.93 22.51
CA GLY A 203 -13.00 -4.52 21.88
C GLY A 203 -11.87 -5.54 21.99
N THR A 204 -12.12 -6.71 22.59
CA THR A 204 -11.13 -7.81 22.66
C THR A 204 -11.15 -8.66 21.39
N TYR A 205 -10.07 -9.38 21.13
CA TYR A 205 -10.06 -10.41 20.10
C TYR A 205 -10.63 -11.72 20.66
N PRO A 206 -11.21 -12.59 19.80
CA PRO A 206 -11.67 -13.90 20.24
C PRO A 206 -10.50 -14.74 20.76
N GLU A 207 -10.83 -15.66 21.68
CA GLU A 207 -9.86 -16.62 22.21
C GLU A 207 -9.14 -17.36 21.06
N GLY A 208 -7.84 -17.54 21.21
CA GLY A 208 -7.00 -18.14 20.17
C GLY A 208 -6.44 -17.16 19.14
N TYR A 209 -6.77 -15.86 19.18
CA TYR A 209 -6.14 -14.82 18.35
C TYR A 209 -5.32 -13.88 19.22
N THR A 210 -4.00 -14.00 19.17
CA THR A 210 -3.07 -13.24 20.03
C THR A 210 -2.15 -12.38 19.17
N PRO A 211 -2.48 -11.08 18.93
CA PRO A 211 -1.63 -10.18 18.17
C PRO A 211 -0.62 -9.45 19.05
N GLU A 212 0.60 -9.32 18.57
CA GLU A 212 1.65 -8.48 19.14
C GLU A 212 2.13 -7.46 18.10
N VAL A 213 2.28 -6.19 18.50
CA VAL A 213 2.79 -5.15 17.59
C VAL A 213 4.29 -5.36 17.35
N ILE A 214 4.70 -5.43 16.10
CA ILE A 214 6.11 -5.50 15.70
C ILE A 214 6.76 -4.14 15.93
N THR A 215 7.75 -4.10 16.82
CA THR A 215 8.53 -2.91 17.16
C THR A 215 9.89 -2.88 16.47
N GLY A 216 10.63 -1.76 16.59
CA GLY A 216 11.99 -1.63 16.05
C GLY A 216 12.08 -1.48 14.52
N LYS A 217 10.99 -1.19 13.84
CA LYS A 217 10.99 -0.93 12.40
C LYS A 217 11.71 0.38 12.06
N ILE A 218 12.43 0.40 10.96
CA ILE A 218 13.08 1.59 10.42
C ILE A 218 12.21 2.35 9.41
N ALA A 219 11.07 1.77 9.01
CA ALA A 219 10.22 2.26 7.94
C ALA A 219 8.74 2.01 8.25
N LYS A 220 7.87 2.82 7.66
CA LYS A 220 6.42 2.77 7.88
C LYS A 220 6.10 2.65 9.37
N ARG A 221 6.76 3.51 10.16
CA ARG A 221 6.70 3.41 11.62
C ARG A 221 5.34 3.84 12.16
N ALA A 222 4.68 4.80 11.50
CA ALA A 222 3.37 5.31 11.87
C ALA A 222 2.20 4.41 11.39
N ILE A 223 2.44 3.11 11.20
CA ILE A 223 1.38 2.10 11.10
C ILE A 223 1.83 0.84 11.84
N HIS A 224 0.91 0.23 12.60
CA HIS A 224 1.20 -1.01 13.30
C HIS A 224 1.12 -2.20 12.36
N GLN A 225 2.18 -3.01 12.30
CA GLN A 225 2.14 -4.38 11.80
C GLN A 225 2.19 -5.34 12.98
N ALA A 226 1.43 -6.42 12.89
CA ALA A 226 1.34 -7.43 13.94
C ALA A 226 2.07 -8.73 13.57
N ASP A 227 2.60 -9.36 14.59
CA ASP A 227 2.89 -10.77 14.71
C ASP A 227 1.68 -11.42 15.40
N ILE A 228 1.05 -12.43 14.81
CA ILE A 228 -0.22 -12.97 15.30
C ILE A 228 -0.09 -14.47 15.49
N ARG A 229 -0.16 -14.92 16.74
CA ARG A 229 -0.27 -16.34 17.08
C ARG A 229 -1.74 -16.74 17.06
N ILE A 230 -2.02 -17.89 16.49
CA ILE A 230 -3.36 -18.43 16.31
C ILE A 230 -3.34 -19.85 16.85
N GLU A 231 -4.08 -20.07 17.96
CA GLU A 231 -4.07 -21.32 18.70
C GLU A 231 -5.50 -21.72 19.06
N GLY A 232 -6.06 -22.69 18.33
CA GLY A 232 -7.43 -23.17 18.54
C GLY A 232 -8.51 -22.11 18.27
N LEU A 233 -8.24 -21.10 17.44
CA LEU A 233 -9.17 -20.03 17.11
C LEU A 233 -10.43 -20.61 16.48
N ARG A 234 -11.58 -20.40 17.12
CA ARG A 234 -12.89 -20.83 16.61
C ARG A 234 -13.54 -19.74 15.77
N VAL A 235 -13.81 -20.06 14.50
CA VAL A 235 -14.48 -19.17 13.54
C VAL A 235 -15.73 -19.88 13.00
N LYS A 236 -16.89 -19.23 13.01
CA LYS A 236 -18.12 -19.80 12.44
C LYS A 236 -18.03 -19.97 10.93
N ASP A 237 -18.70 -20.98 10.37
CA ASP A 237 -18.70 -21.22 8.92
C ASP A 237 -19.31 -20.04 8.12
N GLU A 238 -20.24 -19.30 8.69
CA GLU A 238 -20.79 -18.08 8.10
C GLU A 238 -19.76 -16.96 7.87
N ASN A 239 -18.63 -17.00 8.60
CA ASN A 239 -17.51 -16.08 8.48
C ASN A 239 -16.45 -16.57 7.46
N ARG A 240 -16.60 -17.77 6.88
CA ARG A 240 -15.78 -18.22 5.75
C ARG A 240 -16.24 -17.52 4.47
N LEU A 241 -15.36 -16.79 3.81
CA LEU A 241 -15.68 -16.09 2.57
C LEU A 241 -15.98 -17.11 1.45
N ALA A 242 -17.22 -17.14 1.00
CA ALA A 242 -17.76 -18.19 0.12
C ALA A 242 -17.03 -18.34 -1.21
N GLY A 243 -16.44 -17.27 -1.75
CA GLY A 243 -15.71 -17.25 -3.03
C GLY A 243 -14.22 -17.60 -2.93
N CYS A 244 -13.70 -18.00 -1.75
CA CYS A 244 -12.31 -18.44 -1.56
C CYS A 244 -12.23 -19.97 -1.41
N GLU A 245 -12.22 -20.69 -2.52
CA GLU A 245 -12.16 -22.16 -2.54
C GLU A 245 -10.74 -22.70 -2.78
N SER A 246 -9.78 -21.83 -3.12
CA SER A 246 -8.37 -22.17 -3.31
C SER A 246 -7.51 -20.90 -3.32
N PHE A 247 -6.18 -21.06 -3.43
CA PHE A 247 -5.26 -19.92 -3.56
C PHE A 247 -5.54 -19.03 -4.79
N ALA A 248 -6.30 -19.51 -5.78
CA ALA A 248 -6.77 -18.69 -6.89
C ALA A 248 -7.65 -17.51 -6.40
N GLY A 249 -8.43 -17.70 -5.33
CA GLY A 249 -9.17 -16.61 -4.67
C GLY A 249 -8.23 -15.54 -4.13
N VAL A 250 -7.18 -15.93 -3.42
CA VAL A 250 -6.13 -15.00 -2.93
C VAL A 250 -5.51 -14.22 -4.09
N ASN A 251 -5.15 -14.90 -5.17
CA ASN A 251 -4.55 -14.27 -6.35
C ASN A 251 -5.48 -13.21 -6.98
N ARG A 252 -6.80 -13.41 -6.96
CA ARG A 252 -7.76 -12.40 -7.44
C ARG A 252 -7.67 -11.10 -6.63
N VAL A 253 -7.53 -11.19 -5.32
CA VAL A 253 -7.35 -10.03 -4.43
C VAL A 253 -6.00 -9.36 -4.72
N LEU A 254 -4.90 -10.12 -4.71
CA LEU A 254 -3.56 -9.60 -4.94
C LEU A 254 -3.42 -8.94 -6.33
N LYS A 255 -4.07 -9.48 -7.36
CA LYS A 255 -4.10 -8.87 -8.70
C LYS A 255 -4.80 -7.50 -8.67
N ALA A 256 -5.88 -7.38 -7.91
CA ALA A 256 -6.64 -6.14 -7.81
C ALA A 256 -5.88 -5.01 -7.09
N THR A 257 -4.94 -5.35 -6.18
CA THR A 257 -4.24 -4.40 -5.29
C THR A 257 -2.83 -4.01 -5.75
N ARG A 258 -2.17 -4.85 -6.56
CA ARG A 258 -0.75 -4.69 -6.95
C ARG A 258 -0.42 -3.33 -7.56
N GLY A 259 -1.33 -2.73 -8.31
CA GLY A 259 -1.13 -1.41 -8.90
C GLY A 259 -0.91 -0.29 -7.88
N GLY A 260 -1.51 -0.39 -6.70
CA GLY A 260 -1.42 0.63 -5.64
C GLY A 260 0.01 0.92 -5.20
N ALA A 261 0.87 -0.10 -5.09
CA ALA A 261 2.27 0.08 -4.72
C ALA A 261 3.08 0.90 -5.75
N SER A 262 2.73 0.81 -7.04
CA SER A 262 3.36 1.62 -8.09
C SER A 262 3.00 3.10 -7.98
N TRP A 263 1.74 3.39 -7.69
CA TRP A 263 1.25 4.75 -7.50
C TRP A 263 1.77 5.36 -6.18
N GLU A 264 1.91 4.56 -5.14
CA GLU A 264 2.56 5.00 -3.90
C GLU A 264 4.03 5.36 -4.14
N ALA A 265 4.79 4.50 -4.85
CA ALA A 265 6.16 4.80 -5.23
C ALA A 265 6.28 6.11 -6.00
N LEU A 266 5.34 6.36 -6.93
CA LEU A 266 5.26 7.63 -7.65
C LEU A 266 5.06 8.81 -6.68
N GLY A 267 4.20 8.69 -5.67
CA GLY A 267 3.99 9.70 -4.65
C GLY A 267 5.27 10.04 -3.88
N HIS A 268 6.01 9.02 -3.43
CA HIS A 268 7.31 9.20 -2.78
C HIS A 268 8.34 9.85 -3.72
N GLY A 269 8.34 9.50 -5.02
CA GLY A 269 9.19 10.11 -6.02
C GLY A 269 8.89 11.61 -6.22
N ILE A 270 7.60 11.99 -6.25
CA ILE A 270 7.17 13.40 -6.30
C ILE A 270 7.69 14.14 -5.07
N ALA A 271 7.46 13.63 -3.87
CA ALA A 271 7.95 14.26 -2.63
C ALA A 271 9.47 14.44 -2.65
N ALA A 272 10.21 13.42 -3.04
CA ALA A 272 11.68 13.48 -3.12
C ALA A 272 12.16 14.58 -4.08
N PHE A 273 11.52 14.69 -5.26
CA PHE A 273 11.84 15.74 -6.23
C PHE A 273 11.54 17.14 -5.69
N GLU A 274 10.35 17.35 -5.13
CA GLU A 274 9.92 18.66 -4.60
C GLU A 274 10.79 19.12 -3.44
N ILE A 275 11.10 18.22 -2.49
CA ILE A 275 11.97 18.51 -1.35
C ILE A 275 13.40 18.86 -1.82
N ALA A 276 13.97 18.07 -2.74
CA ALA A 276 15.30 18.32 -3.26
C ALA A 276 15.40 19.63 -4.05
N ALA A 277 14.42 19.89 -4.91
CA ALA A 277 14.40 21.10 -5.74
C ALA A 277 14.19 22.36 -4.88
N GLY A 278 13.23 22.32 -3.93
CA GLY A 278 13.00 23.44 -2.99
C GLY A 278 14.24 23.75 -2.17
N TYR A 279 14.84 22.73 -1.57
CA TYR A 279 16.07 22.91 -0.80
C TYR A 279 17.22 23.48 -1.65
N ALA A 280 17.40 22.98 -2.88
CA ALA A 280 18.47 23.45 -3.76
C ALA A 280 18.30 24.91 -4.21
N LEU A 281 17.06 25.39 -4.30
CA LEU A 281 16.77 26.80 -4.65
C LEU A 281 17.04 27.75 -3.49
N GLU A 282 16.83 27.31 -2.24
CA GLU A 282 16.95 28.16 -1.06
C GLU A 282 18.34 28.09 -0.42
N ARG A 283 18.95 26.90 -0.39
CA ARG A 283 20.23 26.67 0.31
C ARG A 283 21.37 27.26 -0.49
N GLU A 284 22.09 28.19 0.14
CA GLU A 284 23.32 28.77 -0.43
C GLU A 284 24.57 28.12 0.14
N GLN A 285 25.52 27.82 -0.73
CA GLN A 285 26.91 27.44 -0.43
C GLN A 285 27.83 28.08 -1.49
N PHE A 286 29.05 28.45 -1.06
CA PHE A 286 30.03 29.14 -1.94
C PHE A 286 29.42 30.38 -2.60
N SER A 287 28.57 31.12 -1.84
CA SER A 287 27.93 32.38 -2.23
C SER A 287 26.93 32.28 -3.39
N ALA A 288 26.34 31.11 -3.59
CA ALA A 288 25.28 30.91 -4.58
C ALA A 288 24.30 29.80 -4.13
N PRO A 289 23.03 29.81 -4.60
CA PRO A 289 22.10 28.71 -4.37
C PRO A 289 22.64 27.39 -4.93
N LEU A 290 22.39 26.28 -4.25
CA LEU A 290 22.83 24.96 -4.73
C LEU A 290 22.31 24.66 -6.14
N ALA A 291 21.11 25.11 -6.48
CA ALA A 291 20.51 24.94 -7.82
C ALA A 291 21.33 25.61 -8.95
N SER A 292 22.28 26.50 -8.65
CA SER A 292 23.14 27.11 -9.65
C SER A 292 24.31 26.22 -10.10
N TYR A 293 24.56 25.11 -9.41
CA TYR A 293 25.68 24.21 -9.71
C TYR A 293 25.29 23.12 -10.68
N GLN A 294 26.15 22.86 -11.69
CA GLN A 294 25.86 21.91 -12.77
C GLN A 294 25.53 20.49 -12.26
N LEU A 295 26.25 19.99 -11.25
CA LEU A 295 26.01 18.67 -10.69
C LEU A 295 24.61 18.57 -9.98
N VAL A 296 24.16 19.67 -9.39
CA VAL A 296 22.83 19.73 -8.78
C VAL A 296 21.73 19.76 -9.86
N GLN A 297 21.93 20.57 -10.92
CA GLN A 297 21.00 20.62 -12.04
C GLN A 297 20.90 19.27 -12.77
N GLU A 298 22.01 18.57 -12.94
CA GLU A 298 22.05 17.23 -13.56
C GLU A 298 21.23 16.21 -12.71
N LYS A 299 21.41 16.23 -11.39
CA LYS A 299 20.64 15.38 -10.47
C LYS A 299 19.14 15.67 -10.56
N LEU A 300 18.74 16.94 -10.50
CA LEU A 300 17.33 17.34 -10.63
C LEU A 300 16.73 16.95 -11.99
N ALA A 301 17.46 17.14 -13.08
CA ALA A 301 17.01 16.75 -14.41
C ALA A 301 16.83 15.23 -14.54
N THR A 302 17.72 14.44 -13.93
CA THR A 302 17.62 12.98 -13.87
C THR A 302 16.41 12.54 -13.05
N MET A 303 16.21 13.14 -11.86
CA MET A 303 15.03 12.86 -11.04
C MET A 303 13.73 13.19 -11.77
N LEU A 304 13.67 14.31 -12.48
CA LEU A 304 12.48 14.69 -13.26
C LEU A 304 12.23 13.70 -14.41
N SER A 305 13.25 13.25 -15.11
CA SER A 305 13.14 12.23 -16.16
C SER A 305 12.58 10.91 -15.61
N ASP A 306 13.07 10.49 -14.44
CA ASP A 306 12.57 9.30 -13.74
C ASP A 306 11.11 9.48 -13.33
N LEU A 307 10.76 10.62 -12.76
CA LEU A 307 9.41 10.95 -12.34
C LEU A 307 8.41 10.89 -13.49
N VAL A 308 8.71 11.56 -14.61
CA VAL A 308 7.86 11.57 -15.80
C VAL A 308 7.67 10.15 -16.35
N SER A 309 8.74 9.35 -16.39
CA SER A 309 8.63 7.95 -16.83
C SER A 309 7.74 7.12 -15.92
N MET A 310 7.79 7.34 -14.61
CA MET A 310 6.93 6.67 -13.63
C MET A 310 5.46 7.08 -13.79
N GLN A 311 5.18 8.38 -14.00
CA GLN A 311 3.83 8.89 -14.25
C GLN A 311 3.20 8.23 -15.48
N LEU A 312 3.91 8.20 -16.60
CA LEU A 312 3.46 7.58 -17.85
C LEU A 312 3.17 6.08 -17.67
N MET A 313 4.06 5.36 -16.98
CA MET A 313 3.87 3.93 -16.72
C MET A 313 2.67 3.66 -15.83
N CYS A 314 2.49 4.41 -14.72
CA CYS A 314 1.35 4.28 -13.83
C CYS A 314 0.03 4.61 -14.55
N ARG A 315 -0.01 5.67 -15.35
CA ARG A 315 -1.18 6.03 -16.14
C ARG A 315 -1.54 4.93 -17.13
N ARG A 316 -0.56 4.46 -17.92
CA ARG A 316 -0.83 3.37 -18.89
C ARG A 316 -1.27 2.07 -18.21
N MET A 317 -0.72 1.75 -17.04
CA MET A 317 -1.15 0.61 -16.24
C MET A 317 -2.62 0.74 -15.82
N ALA A 318 -3.06 1.92 -15.38
CA ALA A 318 -4.45 2.17 -15.00
C ALA A 318 -5.40 2.01 -16.20
N GLU A 319 -5.06 2.58 -17.35
CA GLU A 319 -5.83 2.44 -18.60
C GLU A 319 -6.01 0.97 -19.00
N LEU A 320 -4.91 0.20 -19.01
CA LEU A 320 -4.96 -1.23 -19.32
C LEU A 320 -5.80 -2.03 -18.31
N ALA A 321 -5.81 -1.62 -17.04
CA ALA A 321 -6.63 -2.25 -16.01
C ALA A 321 -8.13 -1.96 -16.21
N GLU A 322 -8.50 -0.73 -16.64
CA GLU A 322 -9.89 -0.39 -16.98
C GLU A 322 -10.39 -1.17 -18.21
N GLU A 323 -9.51 -1.42 -19.18
CA GLU A 323 -9.80 -2.20 -20.38
C GLU A 323 -9.78 -3.72 -20.14
N ASP A 324 -9.57 -4.19 -18.89
CA ASP A 324 -9.31 -5.62 -18.54
C ASP A 324 -8.20 -6.28 -19.38
N ARG A 325 -7.19 -5.50 -19.75
CA ARG A 325 -6.04 -5.92 -20.57
C ARG A 325 -4.72 -5.95 -19.79
N LEU A 326 -4.73 -5.53 -18.52
CA LEU A 326 -3.53 -5.56 -17.67
C LEU A 326 -3.20 -7.00 -17.29
N THR A 327 -2.00 -7.45 -17.72
CA THR A 327 -1.47 -8.76 -17.34
C THR A 327 -0.56 -8.67 -16.10
N ASP A 328 -0.35 -9.79 -15.40
CA ASP A 328 0.57 -9.84 -14.26
C ASP A 328 2.01 -9.40 -14.59
N PRO A 329 2.63 -9.81 -15.74
CA PRO A 329 3.94 -9.31 -16.12
C PRO A 329 3.98 -7.80 -16.38
N MET A 330 2.92 -7.20 -16.97
CA MET A 330 2.84 -5.76 -17.17
C MET A 330 2.82 -5.02 -15.83
N ALA A 331 1.95 -5.42 -14.89
CA ALA A 331 1.89 -4.83 -13.55
C ALA A 331 3.21 -5.01 -12.79
N SER A 332 3.85 -6.19 -12.93
CA SER A 332 5.15 -6.48 -12.32
C SER A 332 6.25 -5.57 -12.86
N LEU A 333 6.28 -5.32 -14.18
CA LEU A 333 7.24 -4.40 -14.80
C LEU A 333 7.08 -2.98 -14.25
N VAL A 334 5.84 -2.49 -14.15
CA VAL A 334 5.56 -1.14 -13.60
C VAL A 334 6.01 -1.07 -12.15
N LYS A 335 5.60 -2.03 -11.29
CA LYS A 335 5.96 -2.04 -9.86
C LYS A 335 7.48 -2.07 -9.66
N MET A 336 8.19 -2.94 -10.35
CA MET A 336 9.64 -3.03 -10.26
C MET A 336 10.34 -1.73 -10.70
N THR A 337 9.85 -1.10 -11.77
CA THR A 337 10.46 0.12 -12.29
C THR A 337 10.21 1.30 -11.36
N THR A 338 8.96 1.50 -10.93
CA THR A 338 8.58 2.63 -10.08
C THR A 338 9.23 2.54 -8.70
N SER A 339 9.25 1.35 -8.06
CA SER A 339 9.89 1.20 -6.74
C SER A 339 11.40 1.46 -6.79
N ARG A 340 12.10 0.98 -7.82
CA ARG A 340 13.55 1.22 -7.97
C ARG A 340 13.87 2.69 -8.21
N LYS A 341 13.13 3.34 -9.12
CA LYS A 341 13.33 4.75 -9.44
C LYS A 341 13.02 5.64 -8.23
N ALA A 342 11.88 5.46 -7.58
CA ALA A 342 11.52 6.24 -6.40
C ALA A 342 12.52 6.06 -5.25
N LEU A 343 13.00 4.84 -5.01
CA LEU A 343 14.02 4.57 -3.98
C LEU A 343 15.33 5.31 -4.31
N ALA A 344 15.76 5.29 -5.57
CA ALA A 344 16.94 6.02 -6.02
C ALA A 344 16.75 7.54 -5.86
N MET A 345 15.58 8.07 -6.25
CA MET A 345 15.23 9.49 -6.09
C MET A 345 15.23 9.92 -4.62
N CYS A 346 14.64 9.13 -3.72
CA CYS A 346 14.62 9.44 -2.28
C CYS A 346 16.04 9.45 -1.69
N ARG A 347 16.91 8.53 -2.09
CA ARG A 347 18.32 8.50 -1.66
C ARG A 347 19.10 9.71 -2.20
N GLU A 348 18.90 10.08 -3.44
CA GLU A 348 19.52 11.25 -4.07
C GLU A 348 19.06 12.55 -3.40
N ALA A 349 17.76 12.71 -3.16
CA ALA A 349 17.22 13.86 -2.45
C ALA A 349 17.79 13.97 -1.04
N ARG A 350 17.84 12.86 -0.28
CA ARG A 350 18.46 12.83 1.06
C ARG A 350 19.93 13.25 0.99
N ASP A 351 20.68 12.81 -0.01
CA ASP A 351 22.08 13.18 -0.22
C ASP A 351 22.24 14.68 -0.52
N MET A 352 21.40 15.22 -1.40
CA MET A 352 21.40 16.65 -1.76
C MET A 352 21.14 17.57 -0.57
N LEU A 353 20.34 17.15 0.41
CA LEU A 353 20.10 17.89 1.65
C LEU A 353 21.27 17.80 2.65
N GLY A 354 22.25 16.92 2.43
CA GLY A 354 23.36 16.72 3.35
C GLY A 354 22.91 16.31 4.75
N GLY A 355 23.42 16.97 5.80
CA GLY A 355 23.00 16.71 7.19
C GLY A 355 21.53 17.00 7.46
N GLN A 356 20.93 17.97 6.79
CA GLN A 356 19.52 18.28 6.90
C GLN A 356 18.63 17.13 6.41
N GLY A 357 19.09 16.34 5.44
CA GLY A 357 18.39 15.16 4.94
C GLY A 357 18.30 14.00 5.95
N LEU A 358 18.93 14.10 7.12
CA LEU A 358 18.83 13.12 8.20
C LEU A 358 17.78 13.48 9.26
N LEU A 359 17.22 14.69 9.20
CA LEU A 359 16.24 15.18 10.16
C LEU A 359 14.82 14.94 9.65
N LEU A 360 13.92 14.50 10.55
CA LEU A 360 12.51 14.23 10.21
C LEU A 360 11.77 15.49 9.76
N GLU A 361 12.13 16.65 10.26
CA GLU A 361 11.52 17.93 9.89
C GLU A 361 11.61 18.24 8.39
N ASN A 362 12.59 17.66 7.69
CA ASN A 362 12.74 17.80 6.25
C ASN A 362 12.07 16.65 5.45
N HIS A 363 11.31 15.79 6.09
CA HIS A 363 10.49 14.70 5.56
C HIS A 363 11.24 13.63 4.75
N ILE A 364 12.33 13.97 4.04
CA ILE A 364 13.00 13.07 3.09
C ILE A 364 13.55 11.78 3.73
N ALA A 365 14.02 11.84 4.99
CA ALA A 365 14.52 10.66 5.71
C ALA A 365 13.41 9.60 5.86
N ARG A 366 12.19 10.04 6.12
CA ARG A 366 11.00 9.19 6.23
C ARG A 366 10.64 8.57 4.89
N HIS A 367 10.56 9.36 3.81
CA HIS A 367 10.32 8.86 2.45
C HIS A 367 11.38 7.85 2.02
N MET A 368 12.66 8.12 2.29
CA MET A 368 13.76 7.23 1.93
C MET A 368 13.65 5.86 2.61
N THR A 369 13.34 5.84 3.92
CA THR A 369 13.21 4.57 4.64
C THR A 369 11.92 3.84 4.28
N ASP A 370 10.81 4.54 4.08
CA ASP A 370 9.53 3.96 3.71
C ASP A 370 9.58 3.28 2.32
N MET A 371 10.39 3.81 1.39
CA MET A 371 10.61 3.20 0.09
C MET A 371 11.31 1.83 0.14
N GLU A 372 12.08 1.51 1.19
CA GLU A 372 12.62 0.16 1.40
C GLU A 372 11.48 -0.87 1.60
N VAL A 373 10.37 -0.46 2.21
CA VAL A 373 9.19 -1.33 2.34
C VAL A 373 8.47 -1.47 1.00
N VAL A 374 8.31 -0.40 0.22
CA VAL A 374 7.64 -0.46 -1.08
C VAL A 374 8.38 -1.40 -2.05
N SER A 375 9.71 -1.44 -2.00
CA SER A 375 10.50 -2.41 -2.78
C SER A 375 10.35 -3.86 -2.30
N THR A 376 9.87 -4.06 -1.06
CA THR A 376 9.81 -5.37 -0.39
C THR A 376 8.44 -6.02 -0.45
N TYR A 377 7.35 -5.29 -0.16
CA TYR A 377 5.99 -5.85 -0.09
C TYR A 377 5.30 -5.90 -1.47
N GLU A 378 4.08 -6.48 -1.53
CA GLU A 378 3.32 -6.74 -2.78
C GLU A 378 4.16 -7.52 -3.83
N GLY A 379 5.04 -8.39 -3.33
CA GLY A 379 6.09 -9.06 -4.09
C GLY A 379 7.35 -8.20 -4.23
N THR A 380 8.48 -8.73 -3.74
CA THR A 380 9.77 -8.01 -3.81
C THR A 380 10.13 -7.64 -5.25
N ASP A 381 10.99 -6.65 -5.44
CA ASP A 381 11.51 -6.27 -6.76
C ASP A 381 12.14 -7.47 -7.50
N SER A 382 12.78 -8.40 -6.76
CA SER A 382 13.31 -9.63 -7.33
C SER A 382 12.19 -10.56 -7.81
N MET A 383 11.09 -10.69 -7.06
CA MET A 383 9.93 -11.47 -7.49
C MET A 383 9.27 -10.88 -8.74
N GLN A 384 9.15 -9.56 -8.81
CA GLN A 384 8.64 -8.89 -10.01
C GLN A 384 9.56 -9.14 -11.22
N ALA A 385 10.88 -9.07 -11.03
CA ALA A 385 11.86 -9.36 -12.08
C ALA A 385 11.75 -10.80 -12.59
N LEU A 386 11.49 -11.78 -11.71
CA LEU A 386 11.31 -13.18 -12.12
C LEU A 386 10.01 -13.39 -12.93
N ILE A 387 8.94 -12.68 -12.59
CA ILE A 387 7.67 -12.73 -13.34
C ILE A 387 7.89 -12.16 -14.76
N VAL A 388 8.54 -10.99 -14.86
CA VAL A 388 8.88 -10.36 -16.15
C VAL A 388 9.86 -11.23 -16.95
N GLY A 389 10.89 -11.77 -16.29
CA GLY A 389 11.88 -12.66 -16.91
C GLY A 389 11.25 -13.92 -17.50
N ARG A 390 10.28 -14.52 -16.81
CA ARG A 390 9.50 -15.64 -17.32
C ARG A 390 8.72 -15.26 -18.58
N GLU A 391 8.11 -14.10 -18.59
CA GLU A 391 7.35 -13.62 -19.76
C GLU A 391 8.26 -13.44 -20.99
N ILE A 392 9.44 -12.86 -20.79
CA ILE A 392 10.41 -12.63 -21.87
C ILE A 392 10.98 -13.94 -22.42
N THR A 393 11.25 -14.91 -21.54
CA THR A 393 12.02 -16.12 -21.89
C THR A 393 11.18 -17.38 -22.10
N GLY A 394 9.92 -17.38 -21.64
CA GLY A 394 9.08 -18.56 -21.54
C GLY A 394 9.54 -19.58 -20.49
N ILE A 395 10.59 -19.28 -19.70
CA ILE A 395 11.21 -20.22 -18.75
C ILE A 395 10.96 -19.73 -17.32
N SER A 396 10.33 -20.58 -16.48
CA SER A 396 10.13 -20.28 -15.07
C SER A 396 11.42 -20.45 -14.27
N ALA A 397 11.80 -19.41 -13.51
CA ALA A 397 12.91 -19.46 -12.57
C ALA A 397 12.49 -19.94 -11.15
N PHE A 398 11.18 -20.06 -10.89
CA PHE A 398 10.66 -20.29 -9.53
C PHE A 398 10.78 -21.73 -9.03
N THR A 399 10.77 -22.71 -9.90
CA THR A 399 10.83 -24.11 -9.48
C THR A 399 11.63 -24.95 -10.45
N ARG A 400 12.73 -25.52 -9.99
CA ARG A 400 13.19 -26.79 -10.56
C ARG A 400 12.31 -27.87 -9.93
N LYS A 401 11.45 -28.56 -10.70
CA LYS A 401 10.90 -29.83 -10.25
C LYS A 401 12.10 -30.66 -9.81
N ARG A 402 12.16 -31.00 -8.51
CA ARG A 402 13.08 -32.07 -8.08
C ARG A 402 12.70 -33.30 -8.91
N ARG A 403 13.59 -33.76 -9.77
CA ARG A 403 13.49 -35.04 -10.45
C ARG A 403 13.58 -36.18 -9.44
#